data_763ab93cd0192197c6f32aaf3a7d10e1
#
_entry.id   763ab93cd0192197c6f32aaf3a7d10e1
#
_cell.length_a   1.000
_cell.length_b   1.000
_cell.length_c   1.000
_cell.angle_alpha   90.00
_cell.angle_beta   90.00
_cell.angle_gamma   90.00
#
_symmetry.space_group_name_H-M   'P 1'
#
loop_
_entity.id
_entity.type
_entity.pdbx_description
1 polymer ?
#
loop_
_entity_poly.entity_id
_entity_poly.type
_entity_poly.pdbx_seq_one_letter_code
_entity_poly.pdbx_strand_id
1 'polypeptide(L)'
;GSEMCIRDSLMLGSSRGGQLPSNLQGLWNNVNNPAWECDYHSNINVQMNYWPAEVTNLSECYAPFITYVSTEALKDGGSWQQVARKENCRGWAVHTQNNIFGYTDWLINRPANAWYCTHLWQHYAYTLNKEYLRDTAWPVMKVTCQYWFDRLKENAEGRLVAPNEWSPEHGPWEDGVAYAQQLVYALFEETLAAADVLAVDDAFVSELKEKFSRLDNGLHIGSWGQIKEWTIQEDKQGDHQRHLSHLMALYPCDQISYLKDKRYAEAAKVALDSRGDGATGWSRAWKVACWARLWDGERAYRLLKQAQNITDVTVVSMDDNAGGVYE
;
A
#
# COMPACT_ATOMS: atom_id res chain seq x y z
N GLY A 1 -6.43 -12.70 -24.20
CA GLY A 1 -7.89 -12.50 -24.21
C GLY A 1 -8.61 -13.14 -23.05
N SER A 2 -8.34 -14.40 -22.68
CA SER A 2 -9.04 -15.11 -21.58
C SER A 2 -8.71 -14.54 -20.19
N GLU A 3 -7.49 -14.10 -19.97
CA GLU A 3 -7.04 -13.58 -18.67
C GLU A 3 -7.65 -12.21 -18.34
N MET A 4 -7.78 -11.33 -19.32
CA MET A 4 -8.51 -10.08 -19.12
C MET A 4 -9.96 -10.35 -18.71
N CYS A 5 -10.64 -11.31 -19.37
CA CYS A 5 -12.02 -11.66 -19.03
C CYS A 5 -12.18 -12.21 -17.61
N ILE A 6 -11.25 -13.05 -17.12
CA ILE A 6 -11.30 -13.60 -15.77
C ILE A 6 -11.15 -12.48 -14.74
N ARG A 7 -10.14 -11.66 -14.87
CA ARG A 7 -9.89 -10.52 -13.96
C ARG A 7 -11.04 -9.53 -13.98
N ASP A 8 -11.52 -9.14 -15.17
CA ASP A 8 -12.65 -8.24 -15.32
C ASP A 8 -13.91 -8.84 -14.68
N SER A 9 -14.15 -10.13 -14.88
CA SER A 9 -15.27 -10.84 -14.26
C SER A 9 -15.16 -10.89 -12.75
N LEU A 10 -13.96 -11.15 -12.20
CA LEU A 10 -13.74 -11.17 -10.75
C LEU A 10 -13.92 -9.78 -10.14
N MET A 11 -13.33 -8.75 -10.74
CA MET A 11 -13.46 -7.38 -10.24
C MET A 11 -14.89 -6.87 -10.38
N LEU A 12 -15.50 -6.99 -11.55
CA LEU A 12 -16.89 -6.63 -11.77
C LEU A 12 -17.88 -7.45 -10.93
N GLY A 13 -17.55 -8.70 -10.63
CA GLY A 13 -18.36 -9.56 -9.78
C GLY A 13 -18.30 -9.20 -8.31
N SER A 14 -17.15 -8.70 -7.83
CA SER A 14 -16.92 -8.47 -6.40
C SER A 14 -16.95 -7.01 -5.95
N SER A 15 -16.89 -6.04 -6.88
CA SER A 15 -16.80 -4.64 -6.52
C SER A 15 -17.47 -3.75 -7.57
N ARG A 16 -18.70 -3.33 -7.30
CA ARG A 16 -19.48 -2.39 -8.12
C ARG A 16 -20.05 -1.27 -7.27
N GLY A 17 -20.38 -0.15 -7.90
CA GLY A 17 -21.03 0.97 -7.20
C GLY A 17 -22.26 0.53 -6.40
N GLY A 18 -22.36 1.01 -5.16
CA GLY A 18 -23.43 0.63 -4.23
C GLY A 18 -23.23 -0.68 -3.48
N GLN A 19 -22.09 -1.35 -3.66
CA GLN A 19 -21.70 -2.57 -2.94
C GLN A 19 -20.59 -2.29 -1.91
N LEU A 20 -20.24 -3.33 -1.13
CA LEU A 20 -19.06 -3.33 -0.29
C LEU A 20 -17.78 -3.61 -1.12
N PRO A 21 -16.61 -3.21 -0.64
CA PRO A 21 -15.35 -3.59 -1.28
C PRO A 21 -15.16 -5.10 -1.36
N SER A 22 -14.34 -5.55 -2.32
CA SER A 22 -13.81 -6.91 -2.33
C SER A 22 -13.04 -7.19 -1.04
N ASN A 23 -13.40 -8.24 -0.32
CA ASN A 23 -12.69 -8.69 0.87
C ASN A 23 -11.48 -9.56 0.51
N LEU A 24 -10.85 -10.22 1.50
CA LEU A 24 -9.67 -11.05 1.31
C LEU A 24 -9.87 -12.17 0.26
N GLN A 25 -11.08 -12.72 0.15
CA GLN A 25 -11.46 -13.73 -0.85
C GLN A 25 -12.28 -13.15 -2.03
N GLY A 26 -12.29 -11.84 -2.20
CA GLY A 26 -13.21 -11.19 -3.14
C GLY A 26 -14.66 -11.25 -2.64
N LEU A 27 -15.43 -12.22 -3.12
CA LEU A 27 -16.74 -12.62 -2.61
C LEU A 27 -16.84 -14.13 -2.45
N TRP A 28 -15.85 -14.86 -2.95
CA TRP A 28 -15.94 -16.30 -3.13
C TRP A 28 -15.38 -17.03 -1.93
N ASN A 29 -16.25 -17.74 -1.24
CA ASN A 29 -15.95 -18.52 -0.08
C ASN A 29 -16.88 -19.74 -0.03
N ASN A 30 -16.34 -20.93 0.22
CA ASN A 30 -17.06 -22.18 0.26
C ASN A 30 -17.18 -22.77 1.67
N VAL A 31 -16.77 -22.02 2.71
CA VAL A 31 -16.78 -22.47 4.10
C VAL A 31 -17.43 -21.39 5.00
N ASN A 32 -18.05 -21.81 6.12
CA ASN A 32 -18.67 -20.89 7.07
C ASN A 32 -17.66 -20.16 7.96
N ASN A 33 -16.44 -20.67 8.05
CA ASN A 33 -15.36 -20.05 8.82
C ASN A 33 -14.13 -19.90 7.90
N PRO A 34 -14.12 -18.86 7.03
CA PRO A 34 -13.04 -18.64 6.10
C PRO A 34 -11.76 -18.20 6.80
N ALA A 35 -10.64 -18.39 6.13
CA ALA A 35 -9.35 -17.89 6.59
C ALA A 35 -9.44 -16.36 6.82
N TRP A 36 -8.90 -15.91 7.97
CA TRP A 36 -8.93 -14.49 8.41
C TRP A 36 -10.32 -13.85 8.35
N GLU A 37 -11.39 -14.65 8.47
CA GLU A 37 -12.78 -14.16 8.57
C GLU A 37 -13.25 -13.33 7.35
N CYS A 38 -12.62 -13.48 6.18
CA CYS A 38 -12.85 -12.64 4.99
C CYS A 38 -12.67 -11.14 5.28
N ASP A 39 -11.71 -10.75 6.10
CA ASP A 39 -11.49 -9.37 6.49
C ASP A 39 -11.01 -8.48 5.33
N TYR A 40 -10.97 -7.18 5.56
CA TYR A 40 -10.25 -6.21 4.75
C TYR A 40 -8.83 -6.08 5.29
N HIS A 41 -7.96 -7.00 4.86
CA HIS A 41 -6.59 -7.09 5.33
C HIS A 41 -5.74 -5.97 4.74
N SER A 42 -5.20 -5.09 5.59
CA SER A 42 -4.66 -3.78 5.18
C SER A 42 -3.15 -3.74 4.97
N ASN A 43 -2.45 -4.85 5.06
CA ASN A 43 -1.00 -4.86 4.88
C ASN A 43 -0.52 -5.18 3.45
N ILE A 44 -1.43 -5.59 2.55
CA ILE A 44 -1.26 -5.77 1.11
C ILE A 44 -2.58 -6.13 0.41
N ASN A 45 -3.42 -7.00 1.02
CA ASN A 45 -4.44 -7.75 0.30
C ASN A 45 -5.54 -6.84 -0.26
N VAL A 46 -6.19 -6.02 0.59
CA VAL A 46 -7.24 -5.13 0.10
C VAL A 46 -6.69 -4.10 -0.90
N GLN A 47 -5.48 -3.61 -0.69
CA GLN A 47 -4.86 -2.68 -1.62
C GLN A 47 -4.59 -3.34 -2.97
N MET A 48 -4.02 -4.54 -2.98
CA MET A 48 -3.70 -5.26 -4.22
C MET A 48 -4.94 -5.63 -5.02
N ASN A 49 -6.07 -5.91 -4.36
CA ASN A 49 -7.34 -6.17 -5.03
C ASN A 49 -7.72 -5.04 -6.01
N TYR A 50 -7.33 -3.79 -5.70
CA TYR A 50 -7.71 -2.61 -6.47
C TYR A 50 -6.62 -2.09 -7.42
N TRP A 51 -5.39 -2.60 -7.37
CA TRP A 51 -4.34 -2.18 -8.29
C TRP A 51 -4.70 -2.31 -9.78
N PRO A 52 -5.43 -3.34 -10.24
CA PRO A 52 -5.79 -3.45 -11.64
C PRO A 52 -6.91 -2.49 -12.08
N ALA A 53 -7.72 -1.92 -11.17
CA ALA A 53 -8.95 -1.22 -11.53
C ALA A 53 -8.72 -0.10 -12.54
N GLU A 54 -7.84 0.83 -12.28
CA GLU A 54 -7.59 1.98 -13.15
C GLU A 54 -6.91 1.58 -14.46
N VAL A 55 -5.84 0.80 -14.36
CA VAL A 55 -5.02 0.42 -15.55
C VAL A 55 -5.76 -0.47 -16.54
N THR A 56 -6.90 -1.03 -16.14
CA THR A 56 -7.73 -1.88 -17.00
C THR A 56 -9.08 -1.25 -17.37
N ASN A 57 -9.23 0.05 -17.11
CA ASN A 57 -10.46 0.80 -17.39
C ASN A 57 -11.69 0.25 -16.65
N LEU A 58 -11.50 -0.11 -15.36
CA LEU A 58 -12.54 -0.57 -14.44
C LEU A 58 -12.67 0.41 -13.26
N SER A 59 -12.54 1.70 -13.51
CA SER A 59 -12.63 2.76 -12.50
C SER A 59 -13.89 2.69 -11.65
N GLU A 60 -15.02 2.26 -12.23
CA GLU A 60 -16.27 2.09 -11.51
C GLU A 60 -16.20 1.03 -10.40
N CYS A 61 -15.30 0.07 -10.52
CA CYS A 61 -15.05 -0.95 -9.50
C CYS A 61 -14.27 -0.41 -8.30
N TYR A 62 -13.68 0.76 -8.42
CA TYR A 62 -13.00 1.42 -7.30
C TYR A 62 -13.97 2.06 -6.31
N ALA A 63 -15.15 2.44 -6.76
CA ALA A 63 -16.12 3.20 -5.96
C ALA A 63 -16.45 2.56 -4.59
N PRO A 64 -16.66 1.24 -4.45
CA PRO A 64 -16.90 0.64 -3.14
C PRO A 64 -15.75 0.84 -2.15
N PHE A 65 -14.51 0.67 -2.61
CA PHE A 65 -13.33 0.85 -1.77
C PHE A 65 -13.14 2.32 -1.35
N ILE A 66 -13.27 3.24 -2.31
CA ILE A 66 -13.19 4.69 -2.05
C ILE A 66 -14.26 5.10 -1.03
N THR A 67 -15.50 4.66 -1.22
CA THR A 67 -16.62 4.94 -0.32
C THR A 67 -16.36 4.40 1.08
N TYR A 68 -15.90 3.16 1.18
CA TYR A 68 -15.57 2.54 2.46
C TYR A 68 -14.49 3.33 3.20
N VAL A 69 -13.35 3.60 2.55
CA VAL A 69 -12.24 4.32 3.17
C VAL A 69 -12.64 5.74 3.58
N SER A 70 -13.29 6.49 2.68
CA SER A 70 -13.68 7.87 2.98
C SER A 70 -14.73 7.95 4.09
N THR A 71 -15.67 7.02 4.11
CA THR A 71 -16.70 6.96 5.16
C THR A 71 -16.09 6.65 6.53
N GLU A 72 -15.28 5.60 6.64
CA GLU A 72 -14.72 5.19 7.94
C GLU A 72 -13.63 6.15 8.44
N ALA A 73 -12.81 6.71 7.55
CA ALA A 73 -11.80 7.70 7.90
C ALA A 73 -12.40 9.00 8.46
N LEU A 74 -13.54 9.44 7.91
CA LEU A 74 -14.18 10.72 8.28
C LEU A 74 -15.30 10.55 9.29
N LYS A 75 -15.67 9.33 9.68
CA LYS A 75 -16.74 9.03 10.63
C LYS A 75 -16.38 9.53 12.02
N ASP A 76 -17.08 10.58 12.47
CA ASP A 76 -16.83 11.14 13.81
C ASP A 76 -17.06 10.11 14.90
N GLY A 77 -16.04 9.94 15.76
CA GLY A 77 -16.04 8.93 16.81
C GLY A 77 -15.97 7.48 16.30
N GLY A 78 -15.76 7.25 15.01
CA GLY A 78 -15.59 5.93 14.41
C GLY A 78 -14.32 5.21 14.93
N SER A 79 -14.29 3.88 14.74
CA SER A 79 -13.21 3.04 15.28
C SER A 79 -11.82 3.48 14.81
N TRP A 80 -11.68 3.89 13.56
CA TRP A 80 -10.39 4.35 13.01
C TRP A 80 -9.90 5.64 13.66
N GLN A 81 -10.80 6.59 13.92
CA GLN A 81 -10.45 7.81 14.67
C GLN A 81 -10.16 7.51 16.14
N GLN A 82 -10.84 6.52 16.74
CA GLN A 82 -10.55 6.12 18.12
C GLN A 82 -9.13 5.52 18.26
N VAL A 83 -8.62 4.79 17.24
CA VAL A 83 -7.23 4.33 17.24
C VAL A 83 -6.26 5.51 17.30
N ALA A 84 -6.43 6.52 16.45
CA ALA A 84 -5.59 7.73 16.47
C ALA A 84 -5.70 8.49 17.79
N ARG A 85 -6.92 8.67 18.34
CA ARG A 85 -7.15 9.35 19.61
C ARG A 85 -6.46 8.67 20.80
N LYS A 86 -6.37 7.32 20.81
CA LYS A 86 -5.60 6.59 21.84
C LYS A 86 -4.11 6.89 21.79
N GLU A 87 -3.61 7.35 20.66
CA GLU A 87 -2.21 7.77 20.47
C GLU A 87 -2.03 9.29 20.62
N ASN A 88 -3.08 10.02 21.04
CA ASN A 88 -3.13 11.48 21.13
C ASN A 88 -2.89 12.17 19.76
N CYS A 89 -3.30 11.55 18.67
CA CYS A 89 -3.18 12.07 17.32
C CYS A 89 -4.56 12.46 16.77
N ARG A 90 -4.58 13.48 15.92
CA ARG A 90 -5.72 13.80 15.04
C ARG A 90 -5.87 12.72 13.97
N GLY A 91 -6.89 12.84 13.15
CA GLY A 91 -7.10 11.94 12.01
C GLY A 91 -7.48 10.53 12.40
N TRP A 92 -6.88 9.55 11.75
CA TRP A 92 -7.26 8.15 11.89
C TRP A 92 -6.09 7.21 11.66
N ALA A 93 -6.19 6.00 12.20
CA ALA A 93 -5.28 4.89 11.96
C ALA A 93 -6.04 3.57 12.01
N VAL A 94 -5.44 2.52 11.46
CA VAL A 94 -6.04 1.18 11.39
C VAL A 94 -5.09 0.11 11.92
N HIS A 95 -5.67 -0.99 12.31
CA HIS A 95 -4.99 -2.27 12.48
C HIS A 95 -5.00 -3.05 11.15
N THR A 96 -4.37 -4.20 11.13
CA THR A 96 -4.24 -5.01 9.91
C THR A 96 -5.58 -5.61 9.48
N GLN A 97 -6.40 -6.09 10.42
CA GLN A 97 -7.72 -6.67 10.14
C GLN A 97 -8.82 -5.63 10.32
N ASN A 98 -9.66 -5.50 9.30
CA ASN A 98 -10.78 -4.57 9.31
C ASN A 98 -12.05 -5.27 8.80
N ASN A 99 -13.22 -4.82 9.24
CA ASN A 99 -14.49 -5.35 8.77
C ASN A 99 -15.38 -4.29 8.11
N ILE A 100 -16.51 -4.71 7.58
CA ILE A 100 -17.46 -3.86 6.85
C ILE A 100 -18.05 -2.72 7.68
N PHE A 101 -17.95 -2.77 9.00
CA PHE A 101 -18.46 -1.75 9.93
C PHE A 101 -17.37 -0.81 10.43
N GLY A 102 -16.16 -0.90 9.87
CA GLY A 102 -15.00 -0.11 10.29
C GLY A 102 -14.33 -0.62 11.57
N TYR A 103 -14.75 -1.76 12.15
CA TYR A 103 -14.02 -2.36 13.26
C TYR A 103 -12.63 -2.77 12.79
N THR A 104 -11.62 -2.51 13.63
CA THR A 104 -10.20 -2.71 13.31
C THR A 104 -9.50 -3.37 14.48
N ASP A 105 -8.72 -4.42 14.20
CA ASP A 105 -8.08 -5.26 15.23
C ASP A 105 -6.78 -5.90 14.71
N TRP A 106 -6.21 -6.76 15.53
CA TRP A 106 -4.94 -7.44 15.39
C TRP A 106 -3.77 -6.45 15.45
N LEU A 107 -2.68 -6.69 14.73
CA LEU A 107 -1.49 -5.82 14.77
C LEU A 107 -1.79 -4.43 14.18
N ILE A 108 -1.41 -3.39 14.91
CA ILE A 108 -1.54 -2.01 14.43
C ILE A 108 -0.74 -1.83 13.13
N ASN A 109 -1.38 -1.24 12.13
CA ASN A 109 -0.78 -0.96 10.82
C ASN A 109 -1.05 0.49 10.43
N ARG A 110 -0.42 1.42 11.12
CA ARG A 110 -0.63 2.86 10.92
C ARG A 110 -0.35 3.31 9.49
N PRO A 111 0.77 2.86 8.84
CA PRO A 111 1.07 3.30 7.48
C PRO A 111 0.04 2.89 6.43
N ALA A 112 -0.85 1.94 6.74
CA ALA A 112 -1.96 1.61 5.85
C ALA A 112 -2.89 2.80 5.60
N ASN A 113 -2.99 3.77 6.52
CA ASN A 113 -3.77 4.98 6.29
C ASN A 113 -3.18 5.83 5.15
N ALA A 114 -1.87 5.98 5.11
CA ALA A 114 -1.17 6.64 4.01
C ALA A 114 -1.32 5.85 2.71
N TRP A 115 -1.20 4.51 2.78
CA TRP A 115 -1.39 3.64 1.61
C TRP A 115 -2.79 3.76 1.01
N TYR A 116 -3.84 3.81 1.84
CA TYR A 116 -5.20 4.06 1.33
C TYR A 116 -5.31 5.41 0.62
N CYS A 117 -4.61 6.43 1.08
CA CYS A 117 -4.60 7.74 0.42
C CYS A 117 -3.93 7.70 -0.97
N THR A 118 -2.91 6.87 -1.19
CA THR A 118 -2.33 6.71 -2.53
C THR A 118 -3.35 6.15 -3.53
N HIS A 119 -4.26 5.29 -3.09
CA HIS A 119 -5.37 4.83 -3.93
C HIS A 119 -6.35 5.95 -4.28
N LEU A 120 -6.66 6.82 -3.30
CA LEU A 120 -7.54 7.97 -3.56
C LEU A 120 -6.91 8.94 -4.56
N TRP A 121 -5.61 9.20 -4.42
CA TRP A 121 -4.88 10.02 -5.38
C TRP A 121 -4.80 9.38 -6.77
N GLN A 122 -4.52 8.09 -6.85
CA GLN A 122 -4.46 7.36 -8.13
C GLN A 122 -5.79 7.44 -8.89
N HIS A 123 -6.92 7.27 -8.22
CA HIS A 123 -8.22 7.42 -8.86
C HIS A 123 -8.39 8.82 -9.47
N TYR A 124 -7.96 9.87 -8.76
CA TYR A 124 -7.95 11.21 -9.35
C TYR A 124 -6.99 11.29 -10.54
N ALA A 125 -5.77 10.77 -10.42
CA ALA A 125 -4.74 10.86 -11.47
C ALA A 125 -5.18 10.20 -12.81
N TYR A 126 -5.99 9.15 -12.73
CA TYR A 126 -6.56 8.49 -13.91
C TYR A 126 -7.81 9.18 -14.45
N THR A 127 -8.68 9.68 -13.57
CA THR A 127 -9.98 10.25 -13.96
C THR A 127 -9.93 11.76 -14.22
N LEU A 128 -8.97 12.46 -13.61
CA LEU A 128 -8.85 13.91 -13.59
C LEU A 128 -10.11 14.62 -13.06
N ASN A 129 -10.93 13.91 -12.28
CA ASN A 129 -12.17 14.43 -11.72
C ASN A 129 -11.87 15.32 -10.49
N LYS A 130 -11.88 16.63 -10.72
CA LYS A 130 -11.61 17.64 -9.66
C LYS A 130 -12.69 17.69 -8.58
N GLU A 131 -13.94 17.37 -8.90
CA GLU A 131 -15.02 17.31 -7.91
C GLU A 131 -14.78 16.16 -6.94
N TYR A 132 -14.45 14.98 -7.46
CA TYR A 132 -14.03 13.84 -6.66
C TYR A 132 -12.82 14.20 -5.78
N LEU A 133 -11.79 14.82 -6.36
CA LEU A 133 -10.59 15.20 -5.60
C LEU A 133 -10.96 16.13 -4.45
N ARG A 134 -11.77 17.19 -4.72
CA ARG A 134 -12.16 18.18 -3.72
C ARG A 134 -13.06 17.61 -2.63
N ASP A 135 -14.07 16.83 -3.01
CA ASP A 135 -15.19 16.47 -2.14
C ASP A 135 -14.98 15.12 -1.43
N THR A 136 -14.13 14.26 -1.96
CA THR A 136 -13.88 12.90 -1.43
C THR A 136 -12.43 12.67 -1.01
N ALA A 137 -11.46 12.80 -1.92
CA ALA A 137 -10.08 12.45 -1.64
C ALA A 137 -9.40 13.46 -0.71
N TRP A 138 -9.50 14.76 -1.01
CA TRP A 138 -8.86 15.83 -0.25
C TRP A 138 -9.18 15.80 1.25
N PRO A 139 -10.45 15.70 1.70
CA PRO A 139 -10.75 15.65 3.13
C PRO A 139 -10.06 14.48 3.83
N VAL A 140 -10.01 13.30 3.21
CA VAL A 140 -9.35 12.12 3.78
C VAL A 140 -7.84 12.31 3.83
N MET A 141 -7.21 12.73 2.72
CA MET A 141 -5.77 12.98 2.65
C MET A 141 -5.33 14.02 3.69
N LYS A 142 -6.11 15.10 3.83
CA LYS A 142 -5.85 16.16 4.81
C LYS A 142 -5.82 15.63 6.25
N VAL A 143 -6.83 14.90 6.69
CA VAL A 143 -6.87 14.38 8.07
C VAL A 143 -5.85 13.27 8.29
N THR A 144 -5.48 12.53 7.24
CA THR A 144 -4.39 11.55 7.31
C THR A 144 -3.03 12.23 7.49
N CYS A 145 -2.77 13.33 6.76
CA CYS A 145 -1.57 14.14 7.00
C CYS A 145 -1.52 14.69 8.43
N GLN A 146 -2.66 15.17 8.96
CA GLN A 146 -2.72 15.65 10.34
C GLN A 146 -2.38 14.57 11.37
N TYR A 147 -2.78 13.31 11.12
CA TYR A 147 -2.34 12.20 11.96
C TYR A 147 -0.82 12.08 11.99
N TRP A 148 -0.16 12.12 10.84
CA TRP A 148 1.29 12.03 10.75
C TRP A 148 1.99 13.30 11.25
N PHE A 149 1.37 14.47 11.16
CA PHE A 149 1.92 15.70 11.78
C PHE A 149 2.08 15.55 13.29
N ASP A 150 1.09 14.93 13.93
CA ASP A 150 1.09 14.72 15.37
C ASP A 150 2.00 13.57 15.79
N ARG A 151 2.19 12.58 14.93
CA ARG A 151 2.92 11.35 15.27
C ARG A 151 4.41 11.41 14.96
N LEU A 152 4.81 12.05 13.86
CA LEU A 152 6.22 12.09 13.46
C LEU A 152 7.11 12.72 14.55
N LYS A 153 8.31 12.18 14.69
CA LYS A 153 9.33 12.71 15.60
C LYS A 153 10.65 12.99 14.89
N GLU A 154 11.46 13.85 15.45
CA GLU A 154 12.82 14.07 14.94
C GLU A 154 13.74 12.91 15.34
N ASN A 155 14.57 12.48 14.40
CA ASN A 155 15.72 11.62 14.64
C ASN A 155 16.97 12.45 15.00
N ALA A 156 18.10 11.77 15.21
CA ALA A 156 19.36 12.43 15.59
C ALA A 156 19.89 13.40 14.51
N GLU A 157 19.51 13.22 13.25
CA GLU A 157 19.90 14.06 12.13
C GLU A 157 18.91 15.23 11.88
N GLY A 158 17.90 15.40 12.73
CA GLY A 158 16.86 16.44 12.60
C GLY A 158 15.83 16.15 11.51
N ARG A 159 15.76 14.92 11.01
CA ARG A 159 14.74 14.47 10.05
C ARG A 159 13.52 13.93 10.78
N LEU A 160 12.34 14.11 10.20
CA LEU A 160 11.10 13.56 10.73
C LEU A 160 10.97 12.08 10.33
N VAL A 161 10.73 11.23 11.30
CA VAL A 161 10.56 9.79 11.12
C VAL A 161 9.30 9.28 11.82
N ALA A 162 8.67 8.26 11.25
CA ALA A 162 7.57 7.53 11.85
C ALA A 162 8.09 6.68 13.03
N PRO A 163 7.64 6.92 14.27
CA PRO A 163 8.17 6.22 15.42
C PRO A 163 7.51 4.87 15.62
N ASN A 164 8.29 3.88 16.00
CA ASN A 164 7.84 2.56 16.43
C ASN A 164 6.86 1.93 15.43
N GLU A 165 7.35 1.72 14.24
CA GLU A 165 6.64 1.02 13.16
C GLU A 165 7.30 -0.33 12.84
N TRP A 166 6.59 -1.20 12.18
CA TRP A 166 7.09 -2.50 11.74
C TRP A 166 7.03 -2.62 10.22
N SER A 167 7.75 -3.59 9.67
CA SER A 167 7.66 -3.93 8.26
C SER A 167 6.83 -5.22 8.12
N PRO A 168 5.64 -5.17 7.56
CA PRO A 168 4.83 -6.39 7.37
C PRO A 168 5.57 -7.45 6.52
N GLU A 169 5.59 -8.73 6.96
CA GLU A 169 5.02 -9.22 8.24
C GLU A 169 6.13 -9.81 9.12
N HIS A 170 7.21 -9.12 9.33
CA HIS A 170 8.35 -9.63 10.10
C HIS A 170 9.19 -8.49 10.70
N GLY A 171 10.21 -8.90 11.45
CA GLY A 171 11.22 -8.00 11.98
C GLY A 171 10.82 -7.22 13.22
N PRO A 172 11.72 -6.37 13.67
CA PRO A 172 11.51 -5.54 14.85
C PRO A 172 10.58 -4.36 14.59
N TRP A 173 10.15 -3.73 15.67
CA TRP A 173 9.54 -2.41 15.68
C TRP A 173 10.63 -1.38 15.85
N GLU A 174 10.79 -0.49 14.88
CA GLU A 174 11.81 0.56 14.88
C GLU A 174 11.26 1.89 14.40
N ASP A 175 11.99 2.96 14.69
CA ASP A 175 11.70 4.28 14.13
C ASP A 175 12.22 4.36 12.69
N GLY A 176 11.44 4.97 11.80
CA GLY A 176 11.90 5.23 10.43
C GLY A 176 11.96 4.00 9.52
N VAL A 177 11.21 2.95 9.83
CA VAL A 177 11.09 1.76 8.97
C VAL A 177 10.68 2.18 7.55
N ALA A 178 11.34 1.64 6.54
CA ALA A 178 11.16 2.02 5.13
C ALA A 178 9.70 1.96 4.68
N TYR A 179 8.96 0.93 5.08
CA TYR A 179 7.53 0.80 4.81
C TYR A 179 6.73 2.06 5.21
N ALA A 180 6.89 2.51 6.45
CA ALA A 180 6.19 3.68 6.96
C ALA A 180 6.68 4.97 6.30
N GLN A 181 8.01 5.15 6.20
CA GLN A 181 8.59 6.37 5.65
C GLN A 181 8.21 6.61 4.20
N GLN A 182 8.31 5.57 3.36
CA GLN A 182 7.99 5.67 1.94
C GLN A 182 6.50 5.99 1.71
N LEU A 183 5.61 5.39 2.49
CA LEU A 183 4.17 5.66 2.39
C LEU A 183 3.80 7.06 2.90
N VAL A 184 4.38 7.51 4.00
CA VAL A 184 4.14 8.87 4.52
C VAL A 184 4.72 9.91 3.56
N TYR A 185 5.87 9.63 2.96
CA TYR A 185 6.45 10.50 1.94
C TYR A 185 5.52 10.62 0.72
N ALA A 186 5.01 9.51 0.20
CA ALA A 186 4.06 9.51 -0.90
C ALA A 186 2.78 10.29 -0.53
N LEU A 187 2.22 10.06 0.66
CA LEU A 187 1.05 10.80 1.14
C LEU A 187 1.27 12.31 1.11
N PHE A 188 2.42 12.79 1.63
CA PHE A 188 2.69 14.23 1.68
C PHE A 188 2.90 14.81 0.28
N GLU A 189 3.67 14.12 -0.58
CA GLU A 189 3.91 14.52 -1.97
C GLU A 189 2.59 14.62 -2.76
N GLU A 190 1.76 13.59 -2.69
CA GLU A 190 0.47 13.52 -3.37
C GLU A 190 -0.54 14.53 -2.82
N THR A 191 -0.51 14.79 -1.50
CA THR A 191 -1.39 15.81 -0.89
C THR A 191 -0.98 17.22 -1.30
N LEU A 192 0.31 17.51 -1.45
CA LEU A 192 0.79 18.77 -2.01
C LEU A 192 0.36 18.94 -3.47
N ALA A 193 0.47 17.87 -4.28
CA ALA A 193 -0.01 17.89 -5.66
C ALA A 193 -1.54 18.12 -5.73
N ALA A 194 -2.30 17.51 -4.82
CA ALA A 194 -3.74 17.75 -4.72
C ALA A 194 -4.06 19.20 -4.33
N ALA A 195 -3.31 19.80 -3.41
CA ALA A 195 -3.45 21.19 -3.03
C ALA A 195 -3.22 22.14 -4.23
N ASP A 196 -2.18 21.86 -5.02
CA ASP A 196 -1.88 22.66 -6.23
C ASP A 196 -3.01 22.55 -7.26
N VAL A 197 -3.55 21.35 -7.50
CA VAL A 197 -4.68 21.15 -8.43
C VAL A 197 -5.93 21.88 -7.99
N LEU A 198 -6.20 21.91 -6.67
CA LEU A 198 -7.37 22.53 -6.06
C LEU A 198 -7.16 24.02 -5.76
N ALA A 199 -5.94 24.54 -6.01
CA ALA A 199 -5.53 25.90 -5.66
C ALA A 199 -5.75 26.24 -4.17
N VAL A 200 -5.45 25.28 -3.28
CA VAL A 200 -5.49 25.47 -1.82
C VAL A 200 -4.11 25.91 -1.34
N ASP A 201 -4.06 27.05 -0.65
CA ASP A 201 -2.84 27.57 -0.01
C ASP A 201 -3.21 28.17 1.36
N ASP A 202 -3.48 27.28 2.31
CA ASP A 202 -3.88 27.61 3.68
C ASP A 202 -2.79 27.23 4.70
N ALA A 203 -3.08 27.45 5.97
CA ALA A 203 -2.17 27.11 7.07
C ALA A 203 -1.81 25.63 7.10
N PHE A 204 -2.73 24.72 6.71
CA PHE A 204 -2.47 23.30 6.60
C PHE A 204 -1.43 23.01 5.51
N VAL A 205 -1.55 23.61 4.34
CA VAL A 205 -0.59 23.42 3.24
C VAL A 205 0.78 23.97 3.63
N SER A 206 0.83 25.08 4.36
CA SER A 206 2.08 25.64 4.88
C SER A 206 2.76 24.70 5.87
N GLU A 207 2.00 24.09 6.81
CA GLU A 207 2.51 23.08 7.75
C GLU A 207 2.97 21.81 7.00
N LEU A 208 2.21 21.37 6.00
CA LEU A 208 2.58 20.21 5.16
C LEU A 208 3.91 20.44 4.43
N LYS A 209 4.10 21.60 3.82
CA LYS A 209 5.36 21.97 3.14
C LYS A 209 6.55 21.97 4.12
N GLU A 210 6.38 22.52 5.31
CA GLU A 210 7.42 22.53 6.35
C GLU A 210 7.80 21.11 6.74
N LYS A 211 6.82 20.27 7.11
CA LYS A 211 7.08 18.89 7.54
C LYS A 211 7.65 18.03 6.42
N PHE A 212 7.16 18.19 5.18
CA PHE A 212 7.67 17.46 4.02
C PHE A 212 9.14 17.79 3.74
N SER A 213 9.56 19.03 3.91
CA SER A 213 10.97 19.44 3.72
C SER A 213 11.92 18.75 4.69
N ARG A 214 11.43 18.31 5.84
CA ARG A 214 12.19 17.64 6.90
C ARG A 214 11.96 16.14 6.94
N LEU A 215 10.98 15.62 6.19
CA LEU A 215 10.63 14.20 6.23
C LEU A 215 11.77 13.35 5.68
N ASP A 216 12.11 12.29 6.39
CA ASP A 216 12.93 11.21 5.85
C ASP A 216 12.11 10.43 4.80
N ASN A 217 12.71 10.14 3.65
CA ASN A 217 12.01 9.50 2.54
C ASN A 217 12.04 7.95 2.59
N GLY A 218 12.74 7.37 3.57
CA GLY A 218 12.88 5.91 3.69
C GLY A 218 13.73 5.25 2.60
N LEU A 219 14.51 6.03 1.85
CA LEU A 219 15.38 5.51 0.79
C LEU A 219 16.83 5.46 1.24
N HIS A 220 17.17 4.47 2.04
CA HIS A 220 18.52 4.24 2.54
C HIS A 220 19.14 3.02 1.85
N ILE A 221 20.40 3.14 1.45
CA ILE A 221 21.15 2.03 0.83
C ILE A 221 21.99 1.36 1.93
N GLY A 222 21.81 0.06 2.10
CA GLY A 222 22.47 -0.72 3.14
C GLY A 222 23.86 -1.23 2.75
N SER A 223 24.44 -2.01 3.63
CA SER A 223 25.85 -2.43 3.58
C SER A 223 26.21 -3.31 2.36
N TRP A 224 25.22 -4.02 1.79
CA TRP A 224 25.41 -4.85 0.59
C TRP A 224 24.73 -4.29 -0.66
N GLY A 225 24.33 -2.99 -0.63
CA GLY A 225 23.83 -2.25 -1.79
C GLY A 225 22.31 -2.28 -1.97
N GLN A 226 21.56 -2.86 -1.05
CA GLN A 226 20.09 -2.95 -1.08
C GLN A 226 19.41 -1.67 -0.59
N ILE A 227 18.13 -1.48 -0.93
CA ILE A 227 17.23 -0.60 -0.16
C ILE A 227 17.03 -1.24 1.21
N LYS A 228 17.37 -0.52 2.29
CA LYS A 228 17.18 -0.97 3.68
C LYS A 228 15.71 -1.09 4.04
N GLU A 229 15.38 -2.11 4.82
CA GLU A 229 14.05 -2.30 5.38
C GLU A 229 13.93 -1.65 6.77
N TRP A 230 14.97 -1.77 7.60
CA TRP A 230 15.04 -1.18 8.94
C TRP A 230 16.17 -0.16 9.06
N THR A 231 16.07 0.71 10.06
CA THR A 231 17.10 1.73 10.34
C THR A 231 18.26 1.17 11.15
N ILE A 232 17.97 0.39 12.19
CA ILE A 232 18.95 -0.16 13.13
C ILE A 232 19.31 -1.60 12.77
N GLN A 233 18.29 -2.46 12.63
CA GLN A 233 18.52 -3.85 12.25
C GLN A 233 19.12 -3.93 10.86
N GLU A 234 20.14 -4.74 10.68
CA GLU A 234 20.68 -5.05 9.35
C GLU A 234 19.77 -6.04 8.61
N ASP A 235 19.52 -5.75 7.34
CA ASP A 235 18.77 -6.63 6.47
C ASP A 235 19.56 -7.91 6.20
N LYS A 236 18.89 -9.02 6.24
CA LYS A 236 19.50 -10.33 5.96
C LYS A 236 19.46 -10.62 4.47
N GLN A 237 20.64 -10.73 3.85
CA GLN A 237 20.73 -11.19 2.46
C GLN A 237 20.21 -12.61 2.31
N GLY A 238 19.37 -12.87 1.29
CA GLY A 238 18.72 -14.16 1.07
C GLY A 238 17.50 -14.41 1.96
N ASP A 239 16.99 -13.38 2.62
CA ASP A 239 15.69 -13.48 3.27
C ASP A 239 14.57 -13.50 2.23
N HIS A 240 13.87 -14.62 2.12
CA HIS A 240 12.79 -14.87 1.16
C HIS A 240 11.40 -14.49 1.69
N GLN A 241 11.33 -13.50 2.60
CA GLN A 241 10.03 -12.98 3.06
C GLN A 241 9.16 -12.59 1.85
N ARG A 242 7.88 -12.99 1.89
CA ARG A 242 6.95 -12.76 0.78
C ARG A 242 6.54 -11.30 0.59
N HIS A 243 6.56 -10.49 1.65
CA HIS A 243 6.30 -9.06 1.57
C HIS A 243 7.49 -8.27 1.01
N LEU A 244 7.18 -7.19 0.28
CA LEU A 244 8.15 -6.24 -0.26
C LEU A 244 7.94 -4.85 0.36
N SER A 245 7.67 -4.82 1.67
CA SER A 245 7.25 -3.61 2.38
C SER A 245 8.28 -2.47 2.30
N HIS A 246 9.56 -2.78 2.17
CA HIS A 246 10.63 -1.80 1.97
C HIS A 246 10.75 -1.27 0.52
N LEU A 247 9.92 -1.74 -0.39
CA LEU A 247 9.91 -1.33 -1.80
C LEU A 247 8.60 -0.65 -2.21
N MET A 248 7.85 -0.09 -1.25
CA MET A 248 6.67 0.72 -1.53
C MET A 248 6.97 1.88 -2.47
N ALA A 249 8.12 2.51 -2.32
CA ALA A 249 8.61 3.59 -3.16
C ALA A 249 8.88 3.19 -4.63
N LEU A 250 9.06 1.89 -4.90
CA LEU A 250 9.18 1.36 -6.26
C LEU A 250 7.80 1.02 -6.85
N TYR A 251 6.97 0.31 -6.07
CA TYR A 251 5.61 -0.04 -6.43
C TYR A 251 4.79 -0.37 -5.17
N PRO A 252 3.61 0.24 -4.96
CA PRO A 252 2.79 1.00 -5.92
C PRO A 252 3.19 2.47 -6.13
N CYS A 253 3.94 3.07 -5.21
CA CYS A 253 4.44 4.44 -5.35
C CYS A 253 5.49 4.54 -6.48
N ASP A 254 6.06 5.71 -6.71
CA ASP A 254 6.94 5.96 -7.86
C ASP A 254 8.22 6.75 -7.52
N GLN A 255 8.57 6.87 -6.24
CA GLN A 255 9.77 7.60 -5.82
C GLN A 255 11.06 6.95 -6.37
N ILE A 256 11.07 5.62 -6.54
CA ILE A 256 12.17 4.87 -7.13
C ILE A 256 11.90 4.65 -8.62
N SER A 257 12.73 5.23 -9.46
CA SER A 257 12.76 4.93 -10.89
C SER A 257 14.12 5.29 -11.49
N TYR A 258 14.47 4.67 -12.62
CA TYR A 258 15.69 5.05 -13.37
C TYR A 258 15.67 6.49 -13.89
N LEU A 259 14.48 7.10 -14.03
CA LEU A 259 14.34 8.48 -14.47
C LEU A 259 14.53 9.48 -13.34
N LYS A 260 14.25 9.10 -12.10
CA LYS A 260 14.40 9.96 -10.91
C LYS A 260 15.82 9.84 -10.31
N ASP A 261 16.21 8.64 -9.91
CA ASP A 261 17.56 8.37 -9.38
C ASP A 261 17.95 6.90 -9.62
N LYS A 262 18.92 6.70 -10.52
CA LYS A 262 19.43 5.37 -10.86
C LYS A 262 19.98 4.60 -9.65
N ARG A 263 20.57 5.28 -8.67
CA ARG A 263 21.18 4.61 -7.50
C ARG A 263 20.12 3.84 -6.70
N TYR A 264 18.95 4.44 -6.47
CA TYR A 264 17.86 3.77 -5.76
C TYR A 264 17.21 2.66 -6.60
N ALA A 265 17.15 2.83 -7.92
CA ALA A 265 16.66 1.77 -8.80
C ALA A 265 17.58 0.54 -8.76
N GLU A 266 18.91 0.73 -8.81
CA GLU A 266 19.88 -0.37 -8.66
C GLU A 266 19.81 -1.00 -7.26
N ALA A 267 19.67 -0.21 -6.20
CA ALA A 267 19.53 -0.73 -4.84
C ALA A 267 18.22 -1.53 -4.63
N ALA A 268 17.14 -1.09 -5.26
CA ALA A 268 15.88 -1.85 -5.26
C ALA A 268 16.01 -3.19 -6.01
N LYS A 269 16.76 -3.20 -7.11
CA LYS A 269 17.08 -4.42 -7.84
C LYS A 269 17.86 -5.42 -6.97
N VAL A 270 18.86 -4.93 -6.25
CA VAL A 270 19.63 -5.76 -5.29
C VAL A 270 18.74 -6.34 -4.19
N ALA A 271 17.82 -5.54 -3.65
CA ALA A 271 16.86 -6.01 -2.65
C ALA A 271 15.92 -7.08 -3.21
N LEU A 272 15.37 -6.89 -4.43
CA LEU A 272 14.51 -7.87 -5.11
C LEU A 272 15.25 -9.17 -5.44
N ASP A 273 16.49 -9.08 -5.90
CA ASP A 273 17.34 -10.25 -6.14
C ASP A 273 17.52 -11.09 -4.87
N SER A 274 17.74 -10.42 -3.74
CA SER A 274 17.87 -11.06 -2.43
C SER A 274 16.58 -11.73 -1.97
N ARG A 275 15.40 -11.12 -2.23
CA ARG A 275 14.10 -11.73 -1.95
C ARG A 275 13.80 -12.97 -2.81
N GLY A 276 14.47 -13.09 -3.98
CA GLY A 276 14.29 -14.21 -4.90
C GLY A 276 12.95 -14.16 -5.66
N ASP A 277 12.76 -15.13 -6.54
CA ASP A 277 11.58 -15.18 -7.44
C ASP A 277 10.41 -16.03 -6.87
N GLY A 278 10.70 -16.93 -5.91
CA GLY A 278 9.69 -17.73 -5.24
C GLY A 278 8.86 -16.90 -4.27
N ALA A 279 7.57 -17.16 -4.20
CA ALA A 279 6.64 -16.63 -3.19
C ALA A 279 5.21 -17.12 -3.45
N THR A 280 4.28 -16.70 -2.58
CA THR A 280 2.82 -16.80 -2.78
C THR A 280 2.38 -16.06 -4.05
N GLY A 281 1.20 -16.33 -4.56
CA GLY A 281 0.69 -15.76 -5.81
C GLY A 281 0.68 -14.23 -5.81
N TRP A 282 0.14 -13.61 -4.76
CA TRP A 282 0.11 -12.15 -4.65
C TRP A 282 1.52 -11.52 -4.54
N SER A 283 2.44 -12.19 -3.83
CA SER A 283 3.82 -11.71 -3.73
C SER A 283 4.54 -11.78 -5.08
N ARG A 284 4.30 -12.83 -5.85
CA ARG A 284 4.84 -12.96 -7.21
C ARG A 284 4.29 -11.89 -8.14
N ALA A 285 2.98 -11.59 -8.05
CA ALA A 285 2.38 -10.49 -8.79
C ALA A 285 3.02 -9.13 -8.44
N TRP A 286 3.29 -8.89 -7.16
CA TRP A 286 4.02 -7.69 -6.73
C TRP A 286 5.43 -7.63 -7.31
N LYS A 287 6.16 -8.76 -7.28
CA LYS A 287 7.50 -8.84 -7.91
C LYS A 287 7.47 -8.57 -9.42
N VAL A 288 6.43 -9.05 -10.14
CA VAL A 288 6.24 -8.73 -11.57
C VAL A 288 6.14 -7.21 -11.78
N ALA A 289 5.33 -6.52 -10.98
CA ALA A 289 5.17 -5.07 -11.07
C ALA A 289 6.49 -4.33 -10.75
N CYS A 290 7.20 -4.78 -9.72
CA CYS A 290 8.51 -4.20 -9.35
C CYS A 290 9.56 -4.37 -10.47
N TRP A 291 9.69 -5.58 -11.05
CA TRP A 291 10.64 -5.82 -12.14
C TRP A 291 10.28 -5.04 -13.40
N ALA A 292 8.99 -4.89 -13.71
CA ALA A 292 8.53 -4.05 -14.82
C ALA A 292 8.94 -2.56 -14.60
N ARG A 293 8.80 -2.05 -13.37
CA ARG A 293 9.25 -0.69 -13.01
C ARG A 293 10.76 -0.51 -13.09
N LEU A 294 11.52 -1.57 -12.88
CA LEU A 294 12.99 -1.60 -13.04
C LEU A 294 13.44 -1.90 -14.48
N TRP A 295 12.50 -1.90 -15.44
CA TRP A 295 12.75 -2.16 -16.85
C TRP A 295 13.37 -3.54 -17.17
N ASP A 296 13.26 -4.48 -16.23
CA ASP A 296 13.63 -5.88 -16.47
C ASP A 296 12.40 -6.67 -16.97
N GLY A 297 12.04 -6.43 -18.22
CA GLY A 297 10.89 -7.04 -18.87
C GLY A 297 10.99 -8.56 -19.01
N GLU A 298 12.21 -9.10 -19.20
CA GLU A 298 12.43 -10.53 -19.30
C GLU A 298 12.14 -11.25 -17.97
N ARG A 299 12.56 -10.66 -16.87
CA ARG A 299 12.29 -11.23 -15.55
C ARG A 299 10.83 -11.08 -15.16
N ALA A 300 10.23 -9.92 -15.40
CA ALA A 300 8.80 -9.69 -15.20
C ALA A 300 7.95 -10.71 -15.99
N TYR A 301 8.27 -10.93 -17.26
CA TYR A 301 7.57 -11.89 -18.11
C TYR A 301 7.74 -13.34 -17.64
N ARG A 302 8.95 -13.73 -17.23
CA ARG A 302 9.20 -15.06 -16.67
C ARG A 302 8.36 -15.33 -15.43
N LEU A 303 8.31 -14.36 -14.48
CA LEU A 303 7.50 -14.47 -13.26
C LEU A 303 6.01 -14.50 -13.57
N LEU A 304 5.54 -13.69 -14.53
CA LEU A 304 4.16 -13.71 -14.98
C LEU A 304 3.78 -15.07 -15.53
N LYS A 305 4.61 -15.67 -16.38
CA LYS A 305 4.36 -17.03 -16.89
C LYS A 305 4.30 -18.09 -15.78
N GLN A 306 5.16 -17.97 -14.79
CA GLN A 306 5.13 -18.87 -13.63
C GLN A 306 3.88 -18.69 -12.77
N ALA A 307 3.38 -17.46 -12.62
CA ALA A 307 2.14 -17.18 -11.91
C ALA A 307 0.88 -17.74 -12.60
N GLN A 308 0.96 -17.98 -13.92
CA GLN A 308 -0.14 -18.52 -14.72
C GLN A 308 -0.15 -20.05 -14.81
N ASN A 309 0.78 -20.74 -14.15
CA ASN A 309 0.74 -22.18 -14.10
C ASN A 309 -0.52 -22.64 -13.35
N ILE A 310 -1.31 -23.49 -13.98
CA ILE A 310 -2.47 -24.13 -13.36
C ILE A 310 -1.96 -25.06 -12.27
N THR A 311 -2.28 -24.76 -11.02
CA THR A 311 -2.08 -25.68 -9.91
C THR A 311 -3.21 -26.71 -9.87
N ASP A 312 -2.95 -27.86 -9.26
CA ASP A 312 -3.97 -28.87 -9.08
C ASP A 312 -5.11 -28.30 -8.21
N VAL A 313 -6.26 -28.06 -8.84
CA VAL A 313 -7.43 -27.43 -8.22
C VAL A 313 -8.06 -28.22 -7.06
N THR A 314 -7.53 -29.39 -6.72
CA THR A 314 -8.05 -30.18 -5.58
C THR A 314 -7.48 -29.74 -4.23
N VAL A 315 -6.46 -28.89 -4.21
CA VAL A 315 -5.86 -28.39 -2.98
C VAL A 315 -5.66 -26.88 -3.10
N VAL A 316 -6.60 -26.10 -2.58
CA VAL A 316 -6.35 -24.71 -2.27
C VAL A 316 -5.45 -24.69 -1.04
N SER A 317 -4.16 -24.75 -1.25
CA SER A 317 -3.16 -24.62 -0.21
C SER A 317 -2.59 -23.23 -0.26
N MET A 318 -2.49 -22.59 0.89
CA MET A 318 -1.70 -21.37 1.09
C MET A 318 -0.20 -21.70 1.20
N ASP A 319 0.23 -22.78 0.55
CA ASP A 319 1.62 -23.18 0.47
C ASP A 319 2.43 -22.14 -0.31
N ASP A 320 3.57 -21.74 0.23
CA ASP A 320 4.52 -20.79 -0.38
C ASP A 320 5.00 -21.20 -1.79
N ASN A 321 4.71 -22.41 -2.21
CA ASN A 321 5.04 -22.96 -3.52
C ASN A 321 3.86 -23.02 -4.51
N ALA A 322 2.66 -22.73 -4.07
CA ALA A 322 1.52 -22.65 -4.96
C ALA A 322 1.57 -21.37 -5.76
N GLY A 323 2.01 -21.44 -6.97
CA GLY A 323 2.04 -20.30 -7.91
C GLY A 323 0.88 -20.38 -8.87
N GLY A 324 -0.34 -20.25 -8.38
CA GLY A 324 -1.53 -20.34 -9.22
C GLY A 324 -2.34 -19.06 -9.24
N VAL A 325 -3.22 -18.96 -10.23
CA VAL A 325 -4.18 -17.85 -10.40
C VAL A 325 -5.18 -17.75 -9.24
N TYR A 326 -5.19 -18.69 -8.31
CA TYR A 326 -6.20 -18.88 -7.26
C TYR A 326 -5.67 -18.72 -5.82
N GLU A 327 -4.47 -18.20 -5.63
CA GLU A 327 -3.97 -17.80 -4.31
C GLU A 327 -4.20 -16.34 -4.00
#